data_f8a494aa41866cd30326efc55eea714b
#
_entry.id   f8a494aa41866cd30326efc55eea714b
#
_cell.length_a   1.000
_cell.length_b   1.000
_cell.length_c   1.000
_cell.angle_alpha   90.00
_cell.angle_beta   90.00
_cell.angle_gamma   90.00
#
_symmetry.space_group_name_H-M   'P 1'
#
loop_
_entity.id
_entity.type
_entity.pdbx_description
1 polymer ?
#
loop_
_entity_poly.entity_id
_entity_poly.type
_entity_poly.pdbx_seq_one_letter_code
_entity_poly.pdbx_strand_id
1 'polypeptide(L)'
;MNITLEMPYAASEKGKRNNNEDCIYPLSELASPSQRLFMVCDGVGGAEKGEVASALACDSFQTFFCTFLEEGDPKEAFINKTVHYTESRFDEYVSQHPEAQGMATTLTLLYIGESCITVAHIGDSRIYQFREGHIVYATEDHSYVQSLVNLGQLSKDEAAAHPKKNIITRALSGTAQDVCADVAFLKDVQDGDIFFLCTDGVTDCFSDKRLASLFSSEMSTESIKDQLVEHCTKESKDNFSFYIIRVQKNQKITGYKHFLLSFFSSFI
;
A
#
# COMPACT_ATOMS: atom_id res chain seq x y z
N MET A 1 -11.97 -13.59 9.64
CA MET A 1 -11.84 -12.45 10.58
C MET A 1 -12.94 -11.45 10.28
N ASN A 2 -13.69 -10.94 11.26
CA ASN A 2 -14.54 -9.77 10.99
C ASN A 2 -13.69 -8.52 11.19
N ILE A 3 -12.94 -8.16 10.16
CA ILE A 3 -12.17 -6.92 10.14
C ILE A 3 -13.09 -5.83 9.58
N THR A 4 -13.27 -4.78 10.36
CA THR A 4 -13.83 -3.50 9.92
C THR A 4 -12.72 -2.47 9.93
N LEU A 5 -12.88 -1.42 9.13
CA LEU A 5 -11.91 -0.33 9.06
C LEU A 5 -12.51 0.92 9.69
N GLU A 6 -11.67 1.73 10.31
CA GLU A 6 -11.98 3.15 10.43
C GLU A 6 -12.01 3.79 9.04
N MET A 7 -12.40 5.05 8.94
CA MET A 7 -12.31 5.79 7.67
C MET A 7 -10.85 5.78 7.20
N PRO A 8 -10.54 5.19 6.02
CA PRO A 8 -9.19 5.25 5.48
C PRO A 8 -8.86 6.67 5.02
N TYR A 9 -7.62 7.07 5.22
CA TYR A 9 -7.13 8.37 4.75
C TYR A 9 -5.99 8.18 3.78
N ALA A 10 -5.94 9.03 2.76
CA ALA A 10 -4.90 9.00 1.74
C ALA A 10 -4.50 10.41 1.32
N ALA A 11 -3.33 10.50 0.71
CA ALA A 11 -2.91 11.65 -0.08
C ALA A 11 -2.13 11.14 -1.30
N SER A 12 -2.23 11.89 -2.39
CA SER A 12 -1.41 11.72 -3.59
C SER A 12 -1.08 13.11 -4.12
N GLU A 13 0.17 13.51 -3.91
CA GLU A 13 0.59 14.88 -4.09
C GLU A 13 1.77 14.98 -5.05
N LYS A 14 1.70 15.97 -5.92
CA LYS A 14 2.77 16.25 -6.88
C LYS A 14 4.08 16.65 -6.21
N GLY A 15 4.05 17.21 -5.02
CA GLY A 15 5.22 17.76 -4.36
C GLY A 15 5.90 18.85 -5.19
N LYS A 16 7.22 18.77 -5.29
CA LYS A 16 8.05 19.74 -6.06
C LYS A 16 8.25 19.37 -7.53
N ARG A 17 7.69 18.24 -7.99
CA ARG A 17 7.75 17.82 -9.40
C ARG A 17 6.80 18.63 -10.28
N ASN A 18 6.96 18.56 -11.59
CA ASN A 18 6.05 19.20 -12.56
C ASN A 18 4.77 18.41 -12.78
N ASN A 19 4.84 17.09 -12.64
CA ASN A 19 3.75 16.13 -12.80
C ASN A 19 3.64 15.24 -11.55
N ASN A 20 2.49 14.60 -11.36
CA ASN A 20 2.33 13.53 -10.40
C ASN A 20 2.29 12.21 -11.16
N GLU A 21 3.30 11.40 -10.97
CA GLU A 21 3.44 10.08 -11.60
C GLU A 21 2.96 8.95 -10.68
N ASP A 22 2.59 9.29 -9.44
CA ASP A 22 1.97 8.34 -8.51
C ASP A 22 0.49 8.12 -8.81
N CYS A 23 -0.01 6.94 -8.52
CA CYS A 23 -1.43 6.61 -8.54
C CYS A 23 -1.83 5.87 -7.27
N ILE A 24 -3.03 6.18 -6.75
CA ILE A 24 -3.61 5.47 -5.62
C ILE A 24 -4.98 4.88 -5.99
N TYR A 25 -5.32 3.74 -5.39
CA TYR A 25 -6.64 3.14 -5.53
C TYR A 25 -7.18 2.67 -4.16
N PRO A 26 -8.46 3.00 -3.85
CA PRO A 26 -9.34 3.92 -4.59
C PRO A 26 -8.79 5.36 -4.56
N LEU A 27 -9.40 6.29 -5.29
CA LEU A 27 -9.11 7.71 -5.08
C LEU A 27 -9.51 8.11 -3.65
N SER A 28 -8.79 9.05 -3.05
CA SER A 28 -8.96 9.42 -1.64
C SER A 28 -10.40 9.77 -1.25
N GLU A 29 -11.11 10.47 -2.13
CA GLU A 29 -12.51 10.86 -1.93
C GLU A 29 -13.52 9.70 -2.07
N LEU A 30 -13.09 8.57 -2.63
CA LEU A 30 -13.89 7.34 -2.78
C LEU A 30 -13.57 6.29 -1.73
N ALA A 31 -12.57 6.53 -0.89
CA ALA A 31 -12.21 5.61 0.18
C ALA A 31 -13.33 5.51 1.22
N SER A 32 -13.59 4.31 1.70
CA SER A 32 -14.62 4.04 2.69
C SER A 32 -14.24 2.89 3.61
N PRO A 33 -14.87 2.77 4.80
CA PRO A 33 -14.66 1.64 5.70
C PRO A 33 -15.03 0.26 5.10
N SER A 34 -15.83 0.23 4.03
CA SER A 34 -16.20 -1.00 3.33
C SER A 34 -15.23 -1.40 2.22
N GLN A 35 -14.27 -0.54 1.92
CA GLN A 35 -13.25 -0.82 0.90
C GLN A 35 -12.37 -1.99 1.32
N ARG A 36 -12.07 -2.89 0.37
CA ARG A 36 -11.24 -4.06 0.62
C ARG A 36 -9.92 -4.06 -0.12
N LEU A 37 -9.80 -3.38 -1.25
CA LEU A 37 -8.60 -3.30 -2.08
C LEU A 37 -8.02 -1.90 -2.01
N PHE A 38 -6.74 -1.79 -1.63
CA PHE A 38 -5.99 -0.54 -1.61
C PHE A 38 -4.68 -0.73 -2.37
N MET A 39 -4.30 0.27 -3.16
CA MET A 39 -3.04 0.25 -3.90
C MET A 39 -2.40 1.64 -3.89
N VAL A 40 -1.07 1.64 -3.93
CA VAL A 40 -0.24 2.82 -4.19
C VAL A 40 0.83 2.38 -5.19
N CYS A 41 0.93 3.09 -6.29
CA CYS A 41 1.82 2.83 -7.40
C CYS A 41 2.63 4.09 -7.67
N ASP A 42 3.95 3.95 -7.82
CA ASP A 42 4.90 5.01 -8.16
C ASP A 42 5.31 4.81 -9.62
N GLY A 43 4.98 5.76 -10.46
CA GLY A 43 5.33 5.73 -11.88
C GLY A 43 6.77 6.11 -12.11
N VAL A 44 7.53 5.20 -12.69
CA VAL A 44 8.96 5.35 -12.93
C VAL A 44 9.23 5.44 -14.41
N GLY A 45 10.07 6.40 -14.82
CA GLY A 45 10.50 6.48 -16.22
C GLY A 45 10.63 7.93 -16.69
N GLY A 46 11.83 8.42 -16.77
CA GLY A 46 12.31 9.73 -17.22
C GLY A 46 11.39 10.58 -18.08
N ALA A 47 11.47 10.56 -19.39
CA ALA A 47 10.67 11.43 -20.24
C ALA A 47 9.23 10.93 -20.49
N GLU A 48 8.85 9.74 -20.00
CA GLU A 48 7.83 9.03 -20.73
C GLU A 48 6.83 8.28 -19.86
N LYS A 49 5.92 9.08 -19.26
CA LYS A 49 4.61 8.58 -18.88
C LYS A 49 4.58 7.63 -17.68
N GLY A 50 5.32 7.92 -16.61
CA GLY A 50 5.16 7.27 -15.30
C GLY A 50 3.71 7.36 -14.82
N GLU A 51 3.04 8.50 -15.03
CA GLU A 51 1.63 8.71 -14.71
C GLU A 51 0.68 7.74 -15.44
N VAL A 52 1.03 7.38 -16.67
CA VAL A 52 0.25 6.38 -17.44
C VAL A 52 0.48 4.99 -16.88
N ALA A 53 1.73 4.67 -16.56
CA ALA A 53 2.10 3.36 -16.01
C ALA A 53 1.40 3.09 -14.68
N SER A 54 1.50 4.00 -13.72
CA SER A 54 0.86 3.87 -12.41
C SER A 54 -0.66 3.79 -12.49
N ALA A 55 -1.28 4.63 -13.34
CA ALA A 55 -2.73 4.61 -13.54
C ALA A 55 -3.19 3.31 -14.21
N LEU A 56 -2.47 2.84 -15.24
CA LEU A 56 -2.77 1.58 -15.94
C LEU A 56 -2.63 0.37 -15.02
N ALA A 57 -1.64 0.38 -14.12
CA ALA A 57 -1.49 -0.67 -13.11
C ALA A 57 -2.69 -0.70 -12.15
N CYS A 58 -3.06 0.44 -11.56
CA CYS A 58 -4.23 0.55 -10.67
C CYS A 58 -5.52 0.07 -11.36
N ASP A 59 -5.79 0.54 -12.60
CA ASP A 59 -6.97 0.15 -13.38
C ASP A 59 -6.99 -1.35 -13.69
N SER A 60 -5.86 -1.91 -14.12
CA SER A 60 -5.74 -3.31 -14.47
C SER A 60 -5.96 -4.23 -13.26
N PHE A 61 -5.34 -3.92 -12.12
CA PHE A 61 -5.53 -4.67 -10.89
C PHE A 61 -6.97 -4.61 -10.41
N GLN A 62 -7.56 -3.40 -10.33
CA GLN A 62 -8.96 -3.24 -9.95
C GLN A 62 -9.89 -4.04 -10.86
N THR A 63 -9.71 -3.91 -12.17
CA THR A 63 -10.55 -4.61 -13.17
C THR A 63 -10.45 -6.12 -13.01
N PHE A 64 -9.22 -6.66 -12.85
CA PHE A 64 -9.01 -8.09 -12.68
C PHE A 64 -9.61 -8.61 -11.38
N PHE A 65 -9.41 -7.91 -10.27
CA PHE A 65 -10.01 -8.26 -8.98
C PHE A 65 -11.53 -8.27 -9.03
N CYS A 66 -12.15 -7.21 -9.56
CA CYS A 66 -13.61 -7.13 -9.66
C CYS A 66 -14.21 -8.19 -10.59
N THR A 67 -13.46 -8.64 -11.59
CA THR A 67 -13.97 -9.58 -12.61
C THR A 67 -13.74 -11.04 -12.21
N PHE A 68 -12.62 -11.37 -11.61
CA PHE A 68 -12.15 -12.75 -11.48
C PHE A 68 -11.90 -13.22 -10.04
N LEU A 69 -11.95 -12.32 -9.03
CA LEU A 69 -11.83 -12.76 -7.65
C LEU A 69 -13.16 -13.45 -7.26
N GLU A 70 -13.07 -14.76 -7.08
CA GLU A 70 -14.14 -15.57 -6.52
C GLU A 70 -14.28 -15.34 -5.01
N GLU A 71 -15.23 -16.02 -4.36
CA GLU A 71 -15.36 -15.94 -2.89
C GLU A 71 -14.06 -16.32 -2.16
N GLY A 72 -13.74 -15.57 -1.12
CA GLY A 72 -12.59 -15.81 -0.25
C GLY A 72 -11.40 -14.89 -0.51
N ASP A 73 -10.25 -15.26 0.04
CA ASP A 73 -9.04 -14.46 0.00
C ASP A 73 -8.22 -14.75 -1.27
N PRO A 74 -7.65 -13.72 -1.94
CA PRO A 74 -6.82 -13.91 -3.10
C PRO A 74 -5.56 -14.70 -2.71
N LYS A 75 -5.25 -15.77 -3.46
CA LYS A 75 -4.04 -16.56 -3.31
C LYS A 75 -2.90 -15.95 -4.10
N GLU A 76 -1.66 -16.32 -3.78
CA GLU A 76 -0.47 -15.87 -4.52
C GLU A 76 -0.59 -16.09 -6.03
N ALA A 77 -1.09 -17.26 -6.45
CA ALA A 77 -1.31 -17.54 -7.87
C ALA A 77 -2.33 -16.60 -8.53
N PHE A 78 -3.33 -16.11 -7.79
CA PHE A 78 -4.29 -15.10 -8.28
C PHE A 78 -3.61 -13.75 -8.42
N ILE A 79 -2.82 -13.32 -7.44
CA ILE A 79 -2.05 -12.08 -7.49
C ILE A 79 -1.12 -12.10 -8.71
N ASN A 80 -0.35 -13.17 -8.91
CA ASN A 80 0.58 -13.26 -10.03
C ASN A 80 -0.13 -13.37 -11.40
N LYS A 81 -1.34 -13.95 -11.47
CA LYS A 81 -2.16 -13.86 -12.68
C LYS A 81 -2.60 -12.41 -12.95
N THR A 82 -2.89 -11.63 -11.91
CA THR A 82 -3.20 -10.21 -12.06
C THR A 82 -1.99 -9.42 -12.55
N VAL A 83 -0.79 -9.75 -12.05
CA VAL A 83 0.46 -9.17 -12.56
C VAL A 83 0.62 -9.45 -14.05
N HIS A 84 0.51 -10.69 -14.49
CA HIS A 84 0.62 -11.05 -15.91
C HIS A 84 -0.45 -10.38 -16.79
N TYR A 85 -1.68 -10.27 -16.29
CA TYR A 85 -2.73 -9.50 -16.98
C TYR A 85 -2.33 -8.03 -17.12
N THR A 86 -1.81 -7.43 -16.07
CA THR A 86 -1.36 -6.03 -16.07
C THR A 86 -0.20 -5.84 -17.06
N GLU A 87 0.81 -6.72 -17.06
CA GLU A 87 1.91 -6.70 -18.01
C GLU A 87 1.39 -6.76 -19.46
N SER A 88 0.40 -7.61 -19.76
CA SER A 88 -0.21 -7.67 -21.10
C SER A 88 -0.93 -6.38 -21.48
N ARG A 89 -1.51 -5.65 -20.53
CA ARG A 89 -2.13 -4.34 -20.77
C ARG A 89 -1.09 -3.26 -21.04
N PHE A 90 0.09 -3.36 -20.41
CA PHE A 90 1.23 -2.48 -20.72
C PHE A 90 1.73 -2.72 -22.15
N ASP A 91 1.92 -3.98 -22.55
CA ASP A 91 2.32 -4.34 -23.92
C ASP A 91 1.33 -3.84 -24.97
N GLU A 92 0.02 -4.02 -24.71
CA GLU A 92 -1.04 -3.50 -25.57
C GLU A 92 -0.96 -1.97 -25.68
N TYR A 93 -0.81 -1.26 -24.57
CA TYR A 93 -0.70 0.19 -24.57
C TYR A 93 0.52 0.68 -25.35
N VAL A 94 1.70 0.11 -25.10
CA VAL A 94 2.95 0.47 -25.80
C VAL A 94 2.85 0.17 -27.30
N SER A 95 2.17 -0.90 -27.70
CA SER A 95 1.96 -1.21 -29.13
C SER A 95 1.16 -0.14 -29.87
N GLN A 96 0.24 0.53 -29.17
CA GLN A 96 -0.58 1.63 -29.70
C GLN A 96 0.08 3.00 -29.50
N HIS A 97 0.98 3.11 -28.52
CA HIS A 97 1.67 4.32 -28.10
C HIS A 97 3.19 4.07 -27.96
N PRO A 98 3.93 3.97 -29.10
CA PRO A 98 5.37 3.65 -29.08
C PRO A 98 6.22 4.66 -28.27
N GLU A 99 5.72 5.89 -28.11
CA GLU A 99 6.34 6.91 -27.27
C GLU A 99 6.30 6.58 -25.78
N ALA A 100 5.50 5.61 -25.36
CA ALA A 100 5.43 5.11 -23.99
C ALA A 100 6.38 3.92 -23.71
N GLN A 101 7.24 3.60 -24.68
CA GLN A 101 8.26 2.55 -24.50
C GLN A 101 9.16 2.86 -23.30
N GLY A 102 9.25 1.93 -22.35
CA GLY A 102 10.05 2.10 -21.15
C GLY A 102 9.28 2.69 -19.96
N MET A 103 7.97 2.95 -20.10
CA MET A 103 7.14 3.28 -18.93
C MET A 103 7.15 2.12 -17.94
N ALA A 104 7.21 2.44 -16.65
CA ALA A 104 7.20 1.45 -15.60
C ALA A 104 6.54 2.00 -14.34
N THR A 105 6.17 1.12 -13.42
CA THR A 105 5.64 1.52 -12.12
C THR A 105 5.93 0.48 -11.05
N THR A 106 6.00 0.93 -9.81
CA THR A 106 5.94 0.04 -8.64
C THR A 106 4.50 -0.42 -8.42
N LEU A 107 4.33 -1.33 -7.49
CA LEU A 107 3.03 -1.75 -6.97
C LEU A 107 3.13 -1.99 -5.47
N THR A 108 2.25 -1.38 -4.70
CA THR A 108 1.86 -1.86 -3.37
C THR A 108 0.38 -2.18 -3.38
N LEU A 109 0.02 -3.35 -2.87
CA LEU A 109 -1.36 -3.82 -2.80
C LEU A 109 -1.66 -4.38 -1.41
N LEU A 110 -2.78 -3.94 -0.86
CA LEU A 110 -3.34 -4.48 0.38
C LEU A 110 -4.79 -4.86 0.13
N TYR A 111 -5.13 -6.12 0.41
CA TYR A 111 -6.50 -6.63 0.32
C TYR A 111 -6.98 -7.11 1.69
N ILE A 112 -8.11 -6.56 2.14
CA ILE A 112 -8.77 -6.96 3.38
C ILE A 112 -9.61 -8.20 3.12
N GLY A 113 -9.05 -9.34 3.44
CA GLY A 113 -9.68 -10.64 3.23
C GLY A 113 -10.59 -11.08 4.38
N GLU A 114 -11.14 -12.28 4.25
CA GLU A 114 -11.99 -12.88 5.28
C GLU A 114 -11.18 -13.57 6.38
N SER A 115 -10.05 -14.17 6.02
CA SER A 115 -9.19 -14.93 6.94
C SER A 115 -7.84 -14.27 7.21
N CYS A 116 -7.37 -13.40 6.33
CA CYS A 116 -6.11 -12.67 6.46
C CYS A 116 -6.16 -11.33 5.71
N ILE A 117 -5.16 -10.51 5.92
CA ILE A 117 -4.84 -9.40 5.02
C ILE A 117 -3.78 -9.89 4.04
N THR A 118 -4.09 -9.82 2.75
CA THR A 118 -3.13 -10.13 1.69
C THR A 118 -2.38 -8.86 1.33
N VAL A 119 -1.06 -8.95 1.33
CA VAL A 119 -0.13 -7.90 0.94
C VAL A 119 0.65 -8.38 -0.26
N ALA A 120 0.80 -7.53 -1.28
CA ALA A 120 1.67 -7.80 -2.41
C ALA A 120 2.42 -6.54 -2.83
N HIS A 121 3.68 -6.68 -3.29
CA HIS A 121 4.43 -5.54 -3.78
C HIS A 121 5.40 -5.90 -4.90
N ILE A 122 5.73 -4.89 -5.70
CA ILE A 122 6.77 -4.87 -6.74
C ILE A 122 7.41 -3.48 -6.67
N GLY A 123 8.73 -3.41 -6.59
CA GLY A 123 9.46 -2.14 -6.50
C GLY A 123 9.89 -1.78 -5.09
N ASP A 124 10.07 -0.50 -4.82
CA ASP A 124 10.57 0.07 -3.57
C ASP A 124 9.54 0.96 -2.83
N SER A 125 8.31 1.05 -3.36
CA SER A 125 7.17 1.50 -2.58
C SER A 125 6.85 0.47 -1.50
N ARG A 126 6.48 0.92 -0.31
CA ARG A 126 6.44 0.05 0.88
C ARG A 126 5.05 -0.10 1.47
N ILE A 127 4.85 -1.25 2.13
CA ILE A 127 3.69 -1.53 2.99
C ILE A 127 4.20 -1.86 4.38
N TYR A 128 3.65 -1.16 5.38
CA TYR A 128 3.93 -1.39 6.78
C TYR A 128 2.66 -1.83 7.51
N GLN A 129 2.84 -2.65 8.56
CA GLN A 129 1.86 -2.85 9.62
C GLN A 129 2.46 -2.32 10.91
N PHE A 130 1.81 -1.32 11.49
CA PHE A 130 2.16 -0.76 12.80
C PHE A 130 1.21 -1.27 13.87
N ARG A 131 1.76 -1.61 15.02
CA ARG A 131 1.03 -1.96 16.24
C ARG A 131 1.67 -1.24 17.41
N GLU A 132 0.90 -0.39 18.10
CA GLU A 132 1.37 0.36 19.27
C GLU A 132 2.72 1.08 19.04
N GLY A 133 2.91 1.66 17.87
CA GLY A 133 4.14 2.34 17.50
C GLY A 133 5.31 1.43 17.13
N HIS A 134 5.09 0.14 16.97
CA HIS A 134 6.10 -0.81 16.50
C HIS A 134 5.77 -1.29 15.09
N ILE A 135 6.79 -1.39 14.25
CA ILE A 135 6.67 -2.05 12.95
C ILE A 135 6.64 -3.56 13.19
N VAL A 136 5.49 -4.20 12.95
CA VAL A 136 5.34 -5.66 13.07
C VAL A 136 5.47 -6.37 11.71
N TYR A 137 5.32 -5.61 10.63
CA TYR A 137 5.57 -6.06 9.27
C TYR A 137 6.02 -4.86 8.41
N ALA A 138 6.96 -5.10 7.51
CA ALA A 138 7.31 -4.19 6.42
C ALA A 138 7.76 -5.00 5.20
N THR A 139 7.45 -4.51 3.99
CA THR A 139 8.00 -5.07 2.75
C THR A 139 9.50 -4.78 2.64
N GLU A 140 10.22 -5.62 1.89
CA GLU A 140 11.61 -5.38 1.53
C GLU A 140 11.70 -4.85 0.11
N ASP A 141 12.40 -3.73 -0.08
CA ASP A 141 12.49 -3.06 -1.38
C ASP A 141 13.13 -3.95 -2.46
N HIS A 142 12.57 -3.95 -3.63
CA HIS A 142 13.25 -4.49 -4.81
C HIS A 142 14.21 -3.43 -5.38
N SER A 143 15.26 -3.15 -4.64
CA SER A 143 16.27 -2.15 -5.00
C SER A 143 17.68 -2.72 -4.99
N TYR A 144 18.58 -2.05 -5.73
CA TYR A 144 20.00 -2.40 -5.75
C TYR A 144 20.62 -2.40 -4.36
N VAL A 145 20.32 -1.37 -3.56
CA VAL A 145 20.91 -1.25 -2.22
C VAL A 145 20.35 -2.28 -1.25
N GLN A 146 19.08 -2.64 -1.35
CA GLN A 146 18.50 -3.71 -0.54
C GLN A 146 19.16 -5.06 -0.87
N SER A 147 19.48 -5.32 -2.14
CA SER A 147 20.23 -6.52 -2.53
C SER A 147 21.61 -6.58 -1.86
N LEU A 148 22.29 -5.44 -1.73
CA LEU A 148 23.58 -5.37 -1.02
C LEU A 148 23.43 -5.56 0.50
N VAL A 149 22.34 -5.07 1.09
CA VAL A 149 22.01 -5.32 2.50
C VAL A 149 21.79 -6.81 2.74
N ASN A 150 21.00 -7.47 1.88
CA ASN A 150 20.71 -8.90 1.99
C ASN A 150 21.96 -9.79 1.83
N LEU A 151 22.96 -9.31 1.06
CA LEU A 151 24.27 -9.94 0.93
C LEU A 151 25.23 -9.62 2.08
N GLY A 152 24.82 -8.79 3.05
CA GLY A 152 25.67 -8.35 4.15
C GLY A 152 26.80 -7.39 3.74
N GLN A 153 26.70 -6.76 2.56
CA GLN A 153 27.70 -5.83 2.03
C GLN A 153 27.45 -4.38 2.47
N LEU A 154 26.22 -4.06 2.86
CA LEU A 154 25.84 -2.78 3.43
C LEU A 154 24.97 -2.99 4.67
N SER A 155 25.09 -2.09 5.63
CA SER A 155 24.06 -1.92 6.67
C SER A 155 22.85 -1.16 6.11
N LYS A 156 21.71 -1.22 6.80
CA LYS A 156 20.51 -0.44 6.43
C LYS A 156 20.79 1.08 6.40
N ASP A 157 21.58 1.58 7.34
CA ASP A 157 21.92 3.00 7.41
C ASP A 157 22.81 3.43 6.23
N GLU A 158 23.78 2.59 5.84
CA GLU A 158 24.61 2.84 4.65
C GLU A 158 23.79 2.78 3.36
N ALA A 159 22.85 1.84 3.26
CA ALA A 159 21.93 1.74 2.12
C ALA A 159 21.08 3.01 1.96
N ALA A 160 20.53 3.55 3.05
CA ALA A 160 19.71 4.76 3.03
C ALA A 160 20.50 6.01 2.57
N ALA A 161 21.80 6.05 2.80
CA ALA A 161 22.69 7.14 2.37
C ALA A 161 23.39 6.88 1.03
N HIS A 162 23.16 5.73 0.40
CA HIS A 162 23.90 5.31 -0.79
C HIS A 162 23.47 6.11 -2.05
N PRO A 163 24.40 6.53 -2.92
CA PRO A 163 24.08 7.33 -4.12
C PRO A 163 23.19 6.60 -5.13
N LYS A 164 23.12 5.28 -5.07
CA LYS A 164 22.28 4.43 -5.93
C LYS A 164 21.04 3.88 -5.20
N LYS A 165 20.57 4.54 -4.13
CA LYS A 165 19.43 4.04 -3.34
C LYS A 165 18.13 3.94 -4.15
N ASN A 166 17.93 4.81 -5.13
CA ASN A 166 16.73 4.87 -5.97
C ASN A 166 16.83 3.97 -7.23
N ILE A 167 17.77 3.01 -7.29
CA ILE A 167 17.81 2.05 -8.39
C ILE A 167 16.93 0.86 -8.04
N ILE A 168 15.74 0.81 -8.61
CA ILE A 168 14.85 -0.34 -8.51
C ILE A 168 15.32 -1.49 -9.40
N THR A 169 15.07 -2.72 -8.96
CA THR A 169 15.48 -3.96 -9.67
C THR A 169 14.29 -4.74 -10.18
N ARG A 170 13.07 -4.35 -9.82
CA ARG A 170 11.82 -4.98 -10.26
C ARG A 170 10.72 -3.91 -10.37
N ALA A 171 10.02 -3.87 -11.49
CA ALA A 171 8.89 -2.98 -11.75
C ALA A 171 7.91 -3.64 -12.72
N LEU A 172 6.68 -3.16 -12.78
CA LEU A 172 5.72 -3.45 -13.85
C LEU A 172 6.10 -2.59 -15.06
N SER A 173 6.33 -3.17 -16.23
CA SER A 173 6.83 -2.43 -17.40
C SER A 173 6.37 -2.95 -18.77
N GLY A 174 5.60 -4.04 -18.81
CA GLY A 174 5.16 -4.63 -20.09
C GLY A 174 6.30 -5.15 -20.97
N THR A 175 7.45 -5.42 -20.42
CA THR A 175 8.51 -6.12 -21.13
C THR A 175 8.39 -7.61 -20.82
N ALA A 176 8.63 -8.49 -21.78
CA ALA A 176 8.44 -9.95 -21.69
C ALA A 176 9.27 -10.66 -20.57
N GLN A 177 9.54 -9.99 -19.48
CA GLN A 177 10.14 -10.57 -18.29
C GLN A 177 9.04 -11.13 -17.38
N ASP A 178 9.24 -12.34 -16.89
CA ASP A 178 8.34 -12.94 -15.88
C ASP A 178 8.48 -12.18 -14.55
N VAL A 179 7.75 -11.08 -14.43
CA VAL A 179 7.66 -10.32 -13.18
C VAL A 179 6.64 -10.98 -12.27
N CYS A 180 7.04 -11.24 -11.02
CA CYS A 180 6.15 -11.72 -9.97
C CYS A 180 6.17 -10.74 -8.79
N ALA A 181 5.02 -10.59 -8.14
CA ALA A 181 4.94 -9.87 -6.88
C ALA A 181 5.43 -10.73 -5.73
N ASP A 182 6.07 -10.12 -4.73
CA ASP A 182 6.24 -10.74 -3.43
C ASP A 182 4.93 -10.63 -2.67
N VAL A 183 4.41 -11.77 -2.17
CA VAL A 183 3.08 -11.87 -1.55
C VAL A 183 3.21 -12.37 -0.12
N ALA A 184 2.51 -11.71 0.81
CA ALA A 184 2.40 -12.13 2.20
C ALA A 184 0.95 -12.20 2.66
N PHE A 185 0.66 -13.13 3.58
CA PHE A 185 -0.66 -13.34 4.17
C PHE A 185 -0.60 -13.08 5.68
N LEU A 186 -1.02 -11.89 6.09
CA LEU A 186 -0.94 -11.44 7.47
C LEU A 186 -2.18 -11.90 8.24
N LYS A 187 -2.00 -12.90 9.13
CA LYS A 187 -3.07 -13.51 9.93
C LYS A 187 -3.17 -12.93 11.33
N ASP A 188 -2.05 -12.43 11.88
CA ASP A 188 -2.03 -11.74 13.17
C ASP A 188 -2.34 -10.26 12.96
N VAL A 189 -3.65 -9.97 12.87
CA VAL A 189 -4.16 -8.60 12.78
C VAL A 189 -4.96 -8.31 14.05
N GLN A 190 -4.70 -7.19 14.69
CA GLN A 190 -5.32 -6.80 15.96
C GLN A 190 -6.09 -5.48 15.81
N ASP A 191 -6.97 -5.22 16.78
CA ASP A 191 -7.66 -3.95 16.91
C ASP A 191 -6.64 -2.82 17.07
N GLY A 192 -6.81 -1.73 16.32
CA GLY A 192 -5.89 -0.60 16.33
C GLY A 192 -4.67 -0.75 15.44
N ASP A 193 -4.41 -1.92 14.81
CA ASP A 193 -3.34 -2.04 13.82
C ASP A 193 -3.54 -1.02 12.69
N ILE A 194 -2.43 -0.44 12.25
CA ILE A 194 -2.43 0.51 11.14
C ILE A 194 -1.62 -0.08 10.00
N PHE A 195 -2.24 -0.21 8.85
CA PHE A 195 -1.54 -0.49 7.59
C PHE A 195 -1.25 0.83 6.89
N PHE A 196 -0.01 0.97 6.43
CA PHE A 196 0.47 2.15 5.76
C PHE A 196 1.15 1.74 4.46
N LEU A 197 0.60 2.18 3.33
CA LEU A 197 1.16 2.00 2.00
C LEU A 197 1.74 3.34 1.58
N CYS A 198 2.94 3.37 1.01
CA CYS A 198 3.52 4.64 0.57
C CYS A 198 4.55 4.47 -0.54
N THR A 199 4.72 5.53 -1.35
CA THR A 199 5.81 5.69 -2.31
C THR A 199 7.10 6.14 -1.61
N ASP A 200 8.23 6.08 -2.31
CA ASP A 200 9.54 6.46 -1.80
C ASP A 200 9.64 7.95 -1.43
N GLY A 201 8.84 8.81 -2.08
CA GLY A 201 8.74 10.22 -1.71
C GLY A 201 8.33 10.47 -0.26
N VAL A 202 7.68 9.49 0.38
CA VAL A 202 7.38 9.53 1.82
C VAL A 202 8.57 8.99 2.63
N THR A 203 9.12 7.84 2.26
CA THR A 203 10.20 7.18 3.01
C THR A 203 11.55 7.91 2.89
N ASP A 204 11.72 8.74 1.88
CA ASP A 204 12.83 9.67 1.76
C ASP A 204 12.78 10.82 2.80
N CYS A 205 11.57 11.15 3.29
CA CYS A 205 11.37 12.20 4.30
C CYS A 205 11.20 11.65 5.71
N PHE A 206 10.79 10.39 5.84
CA PHE A 206 10.50 9.73 7.11
C PHE A 206 11.30 8.43 7.25
N SER A 207 12.20 8.37 8.22
CA SER A 207 12.78 7.08 8.61
C SER A 207 11.70 6.18 9.26
N ASP A 208 11.93 4.86 9.23
CA ASP A 208 11.06 3.87 9.90
C ASP A 208 10.81 4.23 11.38
N LYS A 209 11.84 4.68 12.09
CA LYS A 209 11.75 5.12 13.48
C LYS A 209 10.81 6.31 13.66
N ARG A 210 10.85 7.26 12.72
CA ARG A 210 10.00 8.45 12.77
C ARG A 210 8.55 8.11 12.42
N LEU A 211 8.33 7.23 11.44
CA LEU A 211 7.00 6.69 11.14
C LEU A 211 6.43 5.95 12.35
N ALA A 212 7.19 5.04 12.96
CA ALA A 212 6.79 4.30 14.15
C ALA A 212 6.37 5.24 15.29
N SER A 213 7.14 6.31 15.52
CA SER A 213 6.80 7.33 16.52
C SER A 213 5.51 8.08 16.16
N LEU A 214 5.29 8.41 14.90
CA LEU A 214 4.08 9.10 14.45
C LEU A 214 2.84 8.23 14.64
N PHE A 215 2.93 6.95 14.27
CA PHE A 215 1.83 5.99 14.41
C PHE A 215 1.62 5.46 15.84
N SER A 216 2.52 5.78 16.80
CA SER A 216 2.32 5.50 18.24
C SER A 216 1.53 6.59 18.95
N SER A 217 1.31 7.72 18.31
CA SER A 217 0.60 8.85 18.92
C SER A 217 -0.89 8.55 19.12
N GLU A 218 -1.50 9.20 20.12
CA GLU A 218 -2.96 9.17 20.34
C GLU A 218 -3.73 10.02 19.31
N MET A 219 -3.08 10.48 18.27
CA MET A 219 -3.67 11.32 17.23
C MET A 219 -4.67 10.55 16.38
N SER A 220 -5.67 11.27 15.90
CA SER A 220 -6.58 10.72 14.88
C SER A 220 -5.82 10.41 13.59
N THR A 221 -6.30 9.42 12.86
CA THR A 221 -5.73 9.05 11.55
C THR A 221 -5.70 10.25 10.58
N GLU A 222 -6.71 11.12 10.65
CA GLU A 222 -6.77 12.36 9.86
C GLU A 222 -5.63 13.32 10.23
N SER A 223 -5.40 13.54 11.52
CA SER A 223 -4.29 14.40 12.00
C SER A 223 -2.91 13.86 11.62
N ILE A 224 -2.75 12.53 11.62
CA ILE A 224 -1.52 11.88 11.15
C ILE A 224 -1.33 12.14 9.65
N LYS A 225 -2.39 11.99 8.84
CA LYS A 225 -2.38 12.32 7.41
C LYS A 225 -1.91 13.77 7.19
N ASP A 226 -2.50 14.72 7.93
CA ASP A 226 -2.17 16.14 7.78
C ASP A 226 -0.70 16.43 8.10
N GLN A 227 -0.14 15.80 9.14
CA GLN A 227 1.29 15.92 9.47
C GLN A 227 2.20 15.31 8.40
N LEU A 228 1.83 14.16 7.84
CA LEU A 228 2.57 13.54 6.74
C LEU A 228 2.60 14.47 5.53
N VAL A 229 1.42 14.98 5.12
CA VAL A 229 1.30 15.90 3.98
C VAL A 229 2.10 17.18 4.23
N GLU A 230 1.97 17.81 5.39
CA GLU A 230 2.69 19.04 5.71
C GLU A 230 4.22 18.84 5.63
N HIS A 231 4.71 17.72 6.21
CA HIS A 231 6.14 17.45 6.22
C HIS A 231 6.66 17.08 4.83
N CYS A 232 6.01 16.17 4.11
CA CYS A 232 6.42 15.77 2.75
C CYS A 232 6.36 16.95 1.77
N THR A 233 5.35 17.81 1.86
CA THR A 233 5.29 19.03 1.03
C THR A 233 6.53 19.91 1.19
N LYS A 234 7.08 19.99 2.40
CA LYS A 234 8.29 20.80 2.68
C LYS A 234 9.57 20.10 2.24
N GLU A 235 9.71 18.83 2.56
CA GLU A 235 10.97 18.09 2.47
C GLU A 235 11.12 17.23 1.22
N SER A 236 10.03 16.62 0.72
CA SER A 236 10.11 15.74 -0.43
C SER A 236 10.58 16.48 -1.68
N LYS A 237 11.41 15.82 -2.46
CA LYS A 237 11.86 16.25 -3.78
C LYS A 237 11.08 15.55 -4.89
N ASP A 238 10.26 14.57 -4.52
CA ASP A 238 9.49 13.73 -5.41
C ASP A 238 7.98 13.89 -5.21
N ASN A 239 7.20 13.23 -6.05
CA ASN A 239 5.82 12.92 -5.77
C ASN A 239 5.75 12.13 -4.46
N PHE A 240 4.66 12.23 -3.72
CA PHE A 240 4.48 11.42 -2.52
C PHE A 240 3.02 11.02 -2.39
N SER A 241 2.82 9.73 -2.25
CA SER A 241 1.48 9.16 -2.12
C SER A 241 1.46 8.12 -1.02
N PHE A 242 0.32 8.03 -0.33
CA PHE A 242 0.15 7.05 0.73
C PHE A 242 -1.32 6.76 1.04
N TYR A 243 -1.53 5.60 1.69
CA TYR A 243 -2.75 5.21 2.39
C TYR A 243 -2.48 4.94 3.86
N ILE A 244 -3.36 5.38 4.75
CA ILE A 244 -3.42 5.04 6.17
C ILE A 244 -4.73 4.30 6.40
N ILE A 245 -4.64 3.04 6.83
CA ILE A 245 -5.78 2.14 7.00
C ILE A 245 -5.72 1.59 8.41
N ARG A 246 -6.60 2.08 9.31
CA ARG A 246 -6.69 1.60 10.69
C ARG A 246 -7.75 0.52 10.80
N VAL A 247 -7.34 -0.60 11.39
CA VAL A 247 -8.23 -1.73 11.66
C VAL A 247 -9.03 -1.45 12.93
N GLN A 248 -10.34 -1.70 12.85
CA GLN A 248 -11.23 -1.74 13.98
C GLN A 248 -11.86 -3.14 14.04
N LYS A 249 -11.56 -3.92 15.05
CA LYS A 249 -12.27 -5.20 15.25
C LYS A 249 -13.61 -4.92 15.89
N ASN A 250 -14.67 -5.45 15.30
CA ASN A 250 -15.98 -5.46 15.94
C ASN A 250 -15.86 -6.19 17.28
N GLN A 251 -15.87 -5.45 18.38
CA GLN A 251 -16.16 -6.04 19.68
C GLN A 251 -17.54 -6.69 19.55
N LYS A 252 -17.61 -8.02 19.58
CA LYS A 252 -18.89 -8.70 19.76
C LYS A 252 -19.56 -8.02 20.95
N ILE A 253 -20.75 -7.43 20.74
CA ILE A 253 -21.58 -6.92 21.80
C ILE A 253 -21.99 -8.11 22.67
N THR A 254 -21.13 -8.50 23.60
CA THR A 254 -21.39 -9.46 24.67
C THR A 254 -22.11 -8.71 25.81
N GLY A 255 -23.27 -8.13 25.51
CA GLY A 255 -23.93 -7.23 26.46
C GLY A 255 -25.45 -7.19 26.43
N TYR A 256 -26.12 -8.17 25.80
CA TYR A 256 -27.60 -8.20 25.80
C TYR A 256 -28.21 -9.41 26.53
N LYS A 257 -27.53 -10.01 27.52
CA LYS A 257 -28.11 -11.12 28.31
C LYS A 257 -28.44 -10.80 29.75
N HIS A 258 -28.23 -9.58 30.25
CA HIS A 258 -28.53 -9.25 31.64
C HIS A 258 -29.63 -8.21 31.86
N PHE A 259 -30.28 -7.69 30.81
CA PHE A 259 -31.31 -6.65 31.01
C PHE A 259 -32.75 -7.15 30.89
N LEU A 260 -32.99 -8.44 30.58
CA LEU A 260 -34.34 -9.01 30.44
C LEU A 260 -34.80 -9.87 31.66
N LEU A 261 -34.02 -9.99 32.73
CA LEU A 261 -34.41 -10.77 33.89
C LEU A 261 -34.80 -9.94 35.13
N SER A 262 -34.76 -8.60 35.04
CA SER A 262 -35.18 -7.73 36.17
C SER A 262 -36.57 -7.13 36.03
N PHE A 263 -37.31 -7.42 34.96
CA PHE A 263 -38.66 -6.86 34.73
C PHE A 263 -39.82 -7.83 35.08
N PHE A 264 -39.53 -9.05 35.53
CA PHE A 264 -40.60 -10.04 35.85
C PHE A 264 -40.73 -10.39 37.34
N SER A 265 -40.14 -9.64 38.26
CA SER A 265 -40.28 -9.92 39.69
C SER A 265 -40.99 -8.81 40.48
N SER A 266 -41.88 -8.04 39.84
CA SER A 266 -42.65 -6.99 40.55
C SER A 266 -44.15 -7.08 40.27
N PHE A 267 -44.67 -8.26 40.02
CA PHE A 267 -46.14 -8.50 40.02
C PHE A 267 -46.42 -9.95 40.42
N ILE A 268 -46.32 -10.25 41.72
CA ILE A 268 -47.15 -11.20 42.50
C ILE A 268 -47.21 -10.69 43.90
#